data_6d99156856bb5e3c363a5aa6c21c23f3
#
_entry.id   6d99156856bb5e3c363a5aa6c21c23f3
#
_cell.length_a   1.000
_cell.length_b   1.000
_cell.length_c   1.000
_cell.angle_alpha   90.00
_cell.angle_beta   90.00
_cell.angle_gamma   90.00
#
_symmetry.space_group_name_H-M   'P 1'
#
loop_
_entity.id
_entity.type
_entity.pdbx_description
1 polymer ?
#
loop_
_entity_poly.entity_id
_entity_poly.type
_entity_poly.pdbx_seq_one_letter_code
_entity_poly.pdbx_strand_id
1 'polypeptide(L)'
;MKDVNKEFEILSPINQLTLFGYKRYFDIFLKLFKAGKLPNCILLSGPQGIGKSTFVYHFINYIFSINEDNKYLIDKFTIDRNNASYKLVNSFTHPNFFLIQNATDTNEIKIQQSRDLLTFLSKSTYAKDLKIVFIDKVENLNLNASNALLKAIEEPNKNTFF
;
A
#
# COMPACT_ATOMS: atom_id res chain seq x y z
N MET A 1 25.40 -3.78 -36.56
CA MET A 1 25.41 -3.29 -35.17
C MET A 1 24.02 -2.80 -34.89
N LYS A 2 23.19 -3.61 -34.20
CA LYS A 2 21.84 -3.24 -33.85
C LYS A 2 21.89 -2.53 -32.49
N ASP A 3 21.31 -1.35 -32.44
CA ASP A 3 21.26 -0.45 -31.30
C ASP A 3 20.74 -1.13 -30.04
N VAL A 4 21.58 -1.20 -29.01
CA VAL A 4 21.26 -1.65 -27.66
C VAL A 4 21.00 -0.39 -26.82
N ASN A 5 20.07 0.44 -27.24
CA ASN A 5 19.44 1.44 -26.38
C ASN A 5 18.06 0.91 -25.96
N LYS A 6 18.03 -0.15 -25.15
CA LYS A 6 16.89 -0.38 -24.26
C LYS A 6 17.00 0.66 -23.14
N GLU A 7 16.31 1.78 -23.28
CA GLU A 7 16.00 2.64 -22.15
C GLU A 7 15.38 1.73 -21.06
N PHE A 8 16.06 1.62 -19.93
CA PHE A 8 15.50 0.93 -18.77
C PHE A 8 14.34 1.79 -18.25
N GLU A 9 13.13 1.44 -18.65
CA GLU A 9 11.93 2.08 -18.12
C GLU A 9 11.82 1.75 -16.62
N ILE A 10 12.04 2.77 -15.79
CA ILE A 10 11.87 2.64 -14.34
C ILE A 10 10.37 2.57 -14.07
N LEU A 11 9.87 1.36 -13.84
CA LEU A 11 8.47 1.16 -13.50
C LEU A 11 8.12 1.85 -12.18
N SER A 12 6.94 2.44 -12.11
CA SER A 12 6.42 2.98 -10.85
C SER A 12 6.27 1.86 -9.80
N PRO A 13 6.36 2.16 -8.49
CA PRO A 13 6.30 1.16 -7.42
C PRO A 13 5.10 0.20 -7.52
N ILE A 14 3.93 0.69 -7.92
CA ILE A 14 2.71 -0.08 -8.06
C ILE A 14 2.76 -1.07 -9.25
N ASN A 15 3.57 -0.78 -10.27
CA ASN A 15 3.72 -1.61 -11.47
C ASN A 15 4.88 -2.60 -11.38
N GLN A 16 5.65 -2.58 -10.30
CA GLN A 16 6.71 -3.55 -10.05
C GLN A 16 6.09 -4.89 -9.64
N LEU A 17 6.22 -5.90 -10.49
CA LEU A 17 5.62 -7.22 -10.23
C LEU A 17 6.51 -8.14 -9.41
N THR A 18 7.79 -7.84 -9.28
CA THR A 18 8.74 -8.64 -8.51
C THR A 18 9.41 -7.81 -7.44
N LEU A 19 9.38 -8.29 -6.21
CA LEU A 19 10.02 -7.64 -5.06
C LEU A 19 11.43 -8.18 -4.87
N PHE A 20 12.44 -7.30 -4.92
CA PHE A 20 13.83 -7.64 -4.71
C PHE A 20 14.36 -7.13 -3.37
N GLY A 21 15.21 -7.93 -2.72
CA GLY A 21 15.97 -7.50 -1.54
C GLY A 21 15.21 -7.44 -0.22
N TYR A 22 13.88 -7.62 -0.20
CA TYR A 22 13.04 -7.44 0.99
C TYR A 22 12.58 -8.73 1.66
N LYS A 23 13.10 -9.89 1.29
CA LYS A 23 12.64 -11.20 1.79
C LYS A 23 12.52 -11.25 3.31
N ARG A 24 13.56 -10.85 4.04
CA ARG A 24 13.58 -10.88 5.50
C ARG A 24 12.43 -10.07 6.13
N TYR A 25 12.21 -8.86 5.62
CA TYR A 25 11.16 -7.98 6.13
C TYR A 25 9.78 -8.51 5.75
N PHE A 26 9.62 -9.01 4.55
CA PHE A 26 8.36 -9.60 4.10
C PHE A 26 7.98 -10.82 4.95
N ASP A 27 8.93 -11.71 5.25
CA ASP A 27 8.73 -12.88 6.12
C ASP A 27 8.31 -12.47 7.54
N ILE A 28 8.88 -11.38 8.08
CA ILE A 28 8.50 -10.84 9.40
C ILE A 28 7.04 -10.36 9.35
N PHE A 29 6.68 -9.58 8.35
CA PHE A 29 5.33 -9.06 8.18
C PHE A 29 4.31 -10.20 8.00
N LEU A 30 4.65 -11.23 7.21
CA LEU A 30 3.81 -12.42 7.04
C LEU A 30 3.56 -13.14 8.37
N LYS A 31 4.60 -13.34 9.16
CA LYS A 31 4.50 -14.01 10.48
C LYS A 31 3.60 -13.21 11.42
N LEU A 32 3.79 -11.90 11.50
CA LEU A 32 3.00 -11.02 12.36
C LEU A 32 1.53 -11.00 11.88
N PHE A 33 1.29 -10.89 10.59
CA PHE A 33 -0.06 -10.87 10.02
C PHE A 33 -0.79 -12.19 10.29
N LYS A 34 -0.16 -13.33 9.99
CA LYS A 34 -0.74 -14.67 10.23
C LYS A 34 -1.02 -14.94 11.71
N ALA A 35 -0.21 -14.37 12.60
CA ALA A 35 -0.40 -14.48 14.05
C ALA A 35 -1.44 -13.48 14.61
N GLY A 36 -2.02 -12.61 13.79
CA GLY A 36 -2.92 -11.53 14.25
C GLY A 36 -2.22 -10.49 15.14
N LYS A 37 -0.90 -10.34 14.99
CA LYS A 37 -0.03 -9.45 15.79
C LYS A 37 0.58 -8.32 14.98
N LEU A 38 0.15 -8.13 13.73
CA LEU A 38 0.59 -6.99 12.93
C LEU A 38 0.04 -5.70 13.55
N PRO A 39 0.88 -4.69 13.85
CA PRO A 39 0.39 -3.40 14.33
C PRO A 39 -0.56 -2.74 13.33
N ASN A 40 -1.58 -2.05 13.82
CA ASN A 40 -2.53 -1.34 12.95
C ASN A 40 -1.91 -0.12 12.27
N CYS A 41 -0.84 0.45 12.84
CA CYS A 41 -0.11 1.56 12.23
C CYS A 41 1.37 1.18 12.09
N ILE A 42 1.90 1.28 10.86
CA ILE A 42 3.26 0.88 10.53
C ILE A 42 3.95 1.99 9.76
N LEU A 43 5.05 2.52 10.31
CA LEU A 43 5.88 3.50 9.63
C LEU A 43 7.11 2.83 9.00
N LEU A 44 7.24 2.93 7.67
CA LEU A 44 8.43 2.50 6.95
C LEU A 44 9.37 3.70 6.73
N SER A 45 10.52 3.69 7.38
CA SER A 45 11.53 4.73 7.27
C SER A 45 12.76 4.24 6.50
N GLY A 46 13.44 5.16 5.81
CA GLY A 46 14.68 4.88 5.06
C GLY A 46 14.85 5.81 3.85
N PRO A 47 16.00 5.75 3.16
CA PRO A 47 16.32 6.61 2.01
C PRO A 47 15.24 6.57 0.92
N GLN A 48 15.11 7.67 0.18
CA GLN A 48 14.25 7.72 -1.00
C GLN A 48 14.77 6.77 -2.07
N GLY A 49 13.86 6.15 -2.83
CA GLY A 49 14.24 5.24 -3.93
C GLY A 49 14.60 3.81 -3.50
N ILE A 50 14.73 3.50 -2.20
CA ILE A 50 15.10 2.15 -1.73
C ILE A 50 14.00 1.08 -1.97
N GLY A 51 12.80 1.46 -2.43
CA GLY A 51 11.73 0.51 -2.74
C GLY A 51 10.70 0.31 -1.62
N LYS A 52 10.57 1.25 -0.65
CA LYS A 52 9.56 1.16 0.42
C LYS A 52 8.14 1.03 -0.12
N SER A 53 7.76 1.87 -1.05
CA SER A 53 6.41 1.85 -1.65
C SER A 53 6.17 0.55 -2.44
N THR A 54 7.19 0.02 -3.14
CA THR A 54 7.12 -1.29 -3.80
C THR A 54 6.85 -2.39 -2.79
N PHE A 55 7.56 -2.41 -1.66
CA PHE A 55 7.33 -3.36 -0.58
C PHE A 55 5.88 -3.30 -0.07
N VAL A 56 5.36 -2.09 0.16
CA VAL A 56 3.96 -1.89 0.61
C VAL A 56 2.98 -2.46 -0.40
N TYR A 57 3.11 -2.15 -1.71
CA TYR A 57 2.22 -2.68 -2.74
C TYR A 57 2.26 -4.20 -2.83
N HIS A 58 3.42 -4.82 -2.67
CA HIS A 58 3.55 -6.28 -2.63
C HIS A 58 2.84 -6.88 -1.41
N PHE A 59 2.97 -6.25 -0.25
CA PHE A 59 2.31 -6.73 0.97
C PHE A 59 0.78 -6.56 0.91
N ILE A 60 0.29 -5.42 0.41
CA ILE A 60 -1.13 -5.17 0.13
C ILE A 60 -1.68 -6.24 -0.81
N ASN A 61 -0.96 -6.51 -1.90
CA ASN A 61 -1.38 -7.50 -2.89
C ASN A 61 -1.43 -8.92 -2.30
N TYR A 62 -0.44 -9.27 -1.48
CA TYR A 62 -0.47 -10.53 -0.74
C TYR A 62 -1.75 -10.65 0.11
N ILE A 63 -2.07 -9.62 0.91
CA ILE A 63 -3.23 -9.66 1.82
C ILE A 63 -4.54 -9.79 1.05
N PHE A 64 -4.75 -8.98 0.02
CA PHE A 64 -6.02 -8.97 -0.71
C PHE A 64 -6.20 -10.21 -1.59
N SER A 65 -5.12 -10.82 -2.05
CA SER A 65 -5.18 -11.99 -2.94
C SER A 65 -5.21 -13.35 -2.23
N ILE A 66 -5.20 -13.40 -0.91
CA ILE A 66 -5.10 -14.67 -0.14
C ILE A 66 -6.12 -15.70 -0.59
N ASN A 67 -7.35 -15.27 -0.91
CA ASN A 67 -8.48 -16.14 -1.29
C ASN A 67 -8.74 -16.13 -2.80
N GLU A 68 -7.82 -15.60 -3.62
CA GLU A 68 -7.95 -15.60 -5.08
C GLU A 68 -7.24 -16.79 -5.71
N ASP A 69 -7.70 -17.22 -6.88
CA ASP A 69 -7.04 -18.27 -7.67
C ASP A 69 -5.63 -17.84 -8.10
N ASN A 70 -5.51 -16.59 -8.59
CA ASN A 70 -4.25 -15.97 -9.00
C ASN A 70 -3.62 -15.21 -7.84
N LYS A 71 -3.41 -15.87 -6.71
CA LYS A 71 -2.84 -15.24 -5.51
C LYS A 71 -1.38 -14.85 -5.67
N TYR A 72 -0.90 -14.00 -4.76
CA TYR A 72 0.50 -13.60 -4.67
C TYR A 72 1.43 -14.82 -4.53
N LEU A 73 2.48 -14.88 -5.34
CA LEU A 73 3.45 -15.98 -5.35
C LEU A 73 4.56 -15.71 -4.31
N ILE A 74 4.35 -16.20 -3.09
CA ILE A 74 5.26 -15.95 -1.94
C ILE A 74 6.69 -16.44 -2.22
N ASP A 75 6.84 -17.61 -2.80
CA ASP A 75 8.17 -18.22 -3.04
C ASP A 75 9.02 -17.39 -4.03
N LYS A 76 8.37 -16.65 -4.91
CA LYS A 76 8.99 -15.81 -5.94
C LYS A 76 8.91 -14.33 -5.64
N PHE A 77 8.23 -13.93 -4.57
CA PHE A 77 7.92 -12.52 -4.26
C PHE A 77 7.34 -11.79 -5.48
N THR A 78 6.37 -12.41 -6.15
CA THR A 78 5.84 -11.93 -7.44
C THR A 78 4.33 -11.80 -7.38
N ILE A 79 3.84 -10.69 -7.94
CA ILE A 79 2.43 -10.42 -8.18
C ILE A 79 2.03 -11.02 -9.53
N ASP A 80 0.94 -11.80 -9.56
CA ASP A 80 0.35 -12.24 -10.82
C ASP A 80 -0.44 -11.09 -11.45
N ARG A 81 -0.18 -10.79 -12.72
CA ARG A 81 -0.90 -9.75 -13.48
C ARG A 81 -2.39 -10.04 -13.63
N ASN A 82 -2.79 -11.30 -13.55
CA ASN A 82 -4.19 -11.70 -13.65
C ASN A 82 -4.94 -11.59 -12.31
N ASN A 83 -4.23 -11.33 -11.22
CA ASN A 83 -4.81 -11.14 -9.91
C ASN A 83 -5.84 -10.01 -9.91
N ALA A 84 -7.06 -10.28 -9.42
CA ALA A 84 -8.16 -9.32 -9.45
C ALA A 84 -7.90 -8.14 -8.52
N SER A 85 -7.42 -8.39 -7.29
CA SER A 85 -7.06 -7.34 -6.34
C SER A 85 -5.93 -6.45 -6.86
N TYR A 86 -4.93 -7.03 -7.56
CA TYR A 86 -3.87 -6.24 -8.18
C TYR A 86 -4.44 -5.23 -9.19
N LYS A 87 -5.35 -5.68 -10.07
CA LYS A 87 -5.97 -4.79 -11.08
C LYS A 87 -6.75 -3.66 -10.41
N LEU A 88 -7.49 -3.96 -9.34
CA LEU A 88 -8.28 -2.99 -8.60
C LEU A 88 -7.38 -2.01 -7.82
N VAL A 89 -6.31 -2.49 -7.18
CA VAL A 89 -5.32 -1.63 -6.50
C VAL A 89 -4.61 -0.72 -7.50
N ASN A 90 -4.20 -1.27 -8.64
CA ASN A 90 -3.50 -0.51 -9.69
C ASN A 90 -4.37 0.59 -10.33
N SER A 91 -5.68 0.36 -10.41
CA SER A 91 -6.65 1.35 -10.89
C SER A 91 -7.19 2.26 -9.77
N PHE A 92 -6.72 2.11 -8.52
CA PHE A 92 -7.20 2.84 -7.33
C PHE A 92 -8.70 2.68 -7.06
N THR A 93 -9.28 1.55 -7.46
CA THR A 93 -10.72 1.25 -7.31
C THR A 93 -11.02 0.12 -6.34
N HIS A 94 -10.01 -0.42 -5.67
CA HIS A 94 -10.21 -1.51 -4.69
C HIS A 94 -11.02 -1.00 -3.49
N PRO A 95 -12.17 -1.62 -3.13
CA PRO A 95 -13.11 -1.10 -2.14
C PRO A 95 -12.52 -0.98 -0.72
N ASN A 96 -11.49 -1.76 -0.42
CA ASN A 96 -10.85 -1.80 0.89
C ASN A 96 -9.44 -1.18 0.90
N PHE A 97 -9.06 -0.49 -0.17
CA PHE A 97 -7.77 0.20 -0.30
C PHE A 97 -7.96 1.70 -0.45
N PHE A 98 -7.19 2.47 0.29
CA PHE A 98 -7.14 3.92 0.15
C PHE A 98 -5.69 4.40 0.10
N LEU A 99 -5.37 5.19 -0.91
CA LEU A 99 -4.05 5.81 -1.10
C LEU A 99 -4.13 7.30 -0.83
N ILE A 100 -3.23 7.79 0.02
CA ILE A 100 -2.89 9.20 0.16
C ILE A 100 -1.50 9.41 -0.42
N GLN A 101 -1.39 10.30 -1.38
CA GLN A 101 -0.11 10.67 -2.00
C GLN A 101 -0.14 12.14 -2.42
N ASN A 102 1.03 12.69 -2.74
CA ASN A 102 1.10 14.06 -3.26
C ASN A 102 0.21 14.22 -4.48
N ALA A 103 -0.45 15.38 -4.59
CA ALA A 103 -1.03 15.78 -5.86
C ALA A 103 0.11 15.98 -6.89
N THR A 104 -0.18 15.69 -8.16
CA THR A 104 0.80 15.76 -9.26
C THR A 104 1.51 17.10 -9.37
N ASP A 105 0.87 18.17 -8.92
CA ASP A 105 1.33 19.55 -9.10
C ASP A 105 1.90 20.19 -7.81
N THR A 106 1.88 19.48 -6.68
CA THR A 106 2.36 20.02 -5.39
C THR A 106 3.07 18.94 -4.58
N ASN A 107 4.08 19.35 -3.79
CA ASN A 107 4.73 18.44 -2.84
C ASN A 107 3.96 18.30 -1.52
N GLU A 108 2.67 18.67 -1.50
CA GLU A 108 1.85 18.63 -0.29
C GLU A 108 0.65 17.70 -0.44
N ILE A 109 0.32 17.01 0.64
CA ILE A 109 -0.92 16.27 0.79
C ILE A 109 -1.98 17.22 1.34
N LYS A 110 -3.04 17.44 0.55
CA LYS A 110 -4.10 18.39 0.88
C LYS A 110 -5.06 17.81 1.92
N ILE A 111 -5.63 18.66 2.77
CA ILE A 111 -6.63 18.28 3.78
C ILE A 111 -7.84 17.53 3.19
N GLN A 112 -8.16 17.75 1.91
CA GLN A 112 -9.26 17.05 1.27
C GLN A 112 -9.03 15.54 1.21
N GLN A 113 -7.82 15.08 0.93
CA GLN A 113 -7.48 13.64 0.94
C GLN A 113 -7.68 13.02 2.34
N SER A 114 -7.37 13.78 3.41
CA SER A 114 -7.62 13.32 4.78
C SER A 114 -9.12 13.21 5.08
N ARG A 115 -9.95 14.13 4.59
CA ARG A 115 -11.42 14.08 4.73
C ARG A 115 -12.01 12.91 3.94
N ASP A 116 -11.52 12.67 2.73
CA ASP A 116 -11.94 11.55 1.88
C ASP A 116 -11.59 10.21 2.54
N LEU A 117 -10.40 10.12 3.18
CA LEU A 117 -10.03 8.97 4.00
C LEU A 117 -10.99 8.75 5.17
N LEU A 118 -11.36 9.80 5.93
CA LEU A 118 -12.32 9.64 7.04
C LEU A 118 -13.67 9.14 6.54
N THR A 119 -14.11 9.60 5.37
CA THR A 119 -15.31 9.09 4.69
C THR A 119 -15.16 7.63 4.28
N PHE A 120 -14.00 7.22 3.75
CA PHE A 120 -13.71 5.82 3.45
C PHE A 120 -13.72 4.95 4.71
N LEU A 121 -13.14 5.43 5.81
CA LEU A 121 -13.10 4.68 7.08
C LEU A 121 -14.47 4.52 7.72
N SER A 122 -15.37 5.51 7.57
CA SER A 122 -16.73 5.47 8.12
C SER A 122 -17.65 4.49 7.39
N LYS A 123 -17.37 4.15 6.13
CA LYS A 123 -18.14 3.15 5.38
C LYS A 123 -17.95 1.78 6.00
N SER A 124 -19.05 1.05 6.22
CA SER A 124 -18.97 -0.35 6.63
C SER A 124 -18.31 -1.19 5.52
N THR A 125 -17.47 -2.14 5.90
CA THR A 125 -17.00 -3.16 4.96
C THR A 125 -18.12 -4.18 4.73
N TYR A 126 -18.32 -4.56 3.46
CA TYR A 126 -19.14 -5.71 3.10
C TYR A 126 -18.41 -6.97 3.56
N ALA A 127 -18.72 -7.63 4.58
CA ALA A 127 -17.99 -8.70 5.23
C ALA A 127 -16.80 -8.19 6.09
N LYS A 128 -16.29 -9.03 6.97
CA LYS A 128 -15.19 -8.82 7.92
C LYS A 128 -13.84 -8.45 7.27
N ASP A 129 -13.87 -7.72 6.15
CA ASP A 129 -12.73 -7.45 5.33
C ASP A 129 -11.83 -6.36 5.92
N LEU A 130 -10.57 -6.55 5.70
CA LEU A 130 -9.51 -5.70 6.19
C LEU A 130 -9.41 -4.46 5.30
N LYS A 131 -9.38 -3.27 5.89
CA LYS A 131 -9.07 -2.01 5.20
C LYS A 131 -7.59 -1.72 5.29
N ILE A 132 -7.00 -1.29 4.19
CA ILE A 132 -5.62 -0.83 4.16
C ILE A 132 -5.57 0.60 3.63
N VAL A 133 -4.93 1.46 4.41
CA VAL A 133 -4.63 2.85 4.06
C VAL A 133 -3.13 2.96 3.85
N PHE A 134 -2.73 3.39 2.68
CA PHE A 134 -1.33 3.68 2.39
C PHE A 134 -1.12 5.18 2.24
N ILE A 135 -0.24 5.76 3.06
CA ILE A 135 0.16 7.17 2.97
C ILE A 135 1.59 7.18 2.42
N ASP A 136 1.73 7.51 1.15
CA ASP A 136 3.04 7.63 0.52
C ASP A 136 3.62 9.02 0.80
N LYS A 137 4.85 9.08 1.33
CA LYS A 137 5.52 10.31 1.75
C LYS A 137 4.74 11.06 2.85
N VAL A 138 4.55 10.39 3.98
CA VAL A 138 3.84 10.96 5.16
C VAL A 138 4.42 12.30 5.62
N GLU A 139 5.70 12.56 5.36
CA GLU A 139 6.39 13.84 5.61
C GLU A 139 5.80 15.03 4.85
N ASN A 140 5.01 14.79 3.81
CA ASN A 140 4.36 15.82 3.00
C ASN A 140 2.94 16.16 3.49
N LEU A 141 2.48 15.55 4.58
CA LEU A 141 1.25 15.97 5.25
C LEU A 141 1.41 17.37 5.85
N ASN A 142 0.57 18.29 5.43
CA ASN A 142 0.50 19.57 6.13
C ASN A 142 -0.16 19.42 7.51
N LEU A 143 0.00 20.43 8.38
CA LEU A 143 -0.49 20.40 9.76
C LEU A 143 -1.99 20.08 9.84
N ASN A 144 -2.80 20.65 8.96
CA ASN A 144 -4.25 20.44 8.95
C ASN A 144 -4.62 19.01 8.54
N ALA A 145 -3.93 18.46 7.54
CA ALA A 145 -4.10 17.08 7.10
C ALA A 145 -3.67 16.10 8.20
N SER A 146 -2.52 16.36 8.85
CA SER A 146 -2.02 15.56 9.96
C SER A 146 -3.02 15.54 11.12
N ASN A 147 -3.48 16.70 11.57
CA ASN A 147 -4.46 16.81 12.68
C ASN A 147 -5.76 16.08 12.36
N ALA A 148 -6.22 16.11 11.11
CA ALA A 148 -7.43 15.39 10.72
C ALA A 148 -7.27 13.86 10.81
N LEU A 149 -6.05 13.34 10.66
CA LEU A 149 -5.75 11.91 10.70
C LEU A 149 -5.40 11.37 12.09
N LEU A 150 -4.99 12.23 13.04
CA LEU A 150 -4.51 11.81 14.35
C LEU A 150 -5.43 10.79 15.02
N LYS A 151 -6.72 11.11 15.16
CA LYS A 151 -7.68 10.23 15.80
C LYS A 151 -7.84 8.88 15.09
N ALA A 152 -7.79 8.88 13.76
CA ALA A 152 -7.93 7.65 12.98
C ALA A 152 -6.70 6.75 13.08
N ILE A 153 -5.52 7.34 13.31
CA ILE A 153 -4.25 6.61 13.45
C ILE A 153 -4.05 6.13 14.90
N GLU A 154 -4.43 6.94 15.89
CA GLU A 154 -4.31 6.60 17.32
C GLU A 154 -5.32 5.52 17.74
N GLU A 155 -6.56 5.62 17.25
CA GLU A 155 -7.65 4.69 17.56
C GLU A 155 -8.24 4.08 16.27
N PRO A 156 -7.47 3.26 15.54
CA PRO A 156 -7.94 2.69 14.28
C PRO A 156 -9.11 1.72 14.52
N ASN A 157 -10.07 1.73 13.60
CA ASN A 157 -11.12 0.74 13.61
C ASN A 157 -10.53 -0.67 13.53
N LYS A 158 -11.21 -1.65 14.13
CA LYS A 158 -10.83 -3.07 14.01
C LYS A 158 -10.68 -3.42 12.52
N ASN A 159 -9.63 -4.16 12.19
CA ASN A 159 -9.30 -4.55 10.81
C ASN A 159 -8.91 -3.39 9.89
N THR A 160 -8.41 -2.28 10.42
CA THR A 160 -7.81 -1.20 9.62
C THR A 160 -6.32 -1.13 9.87
N PHE A 161 -5.54 -1.09 8.78
CA PHE A 161 -4.08 -0.92 8.82
C PHE A 161 -3.67 0.35 8.09
N PHE A 162 -2.72 1.07 8.68
CA PHE A 162 -2.09 2.27 8.12
C PHE A 162 -0.62 2.00 7.82
#